data_a65484185781723fb4f39f0eb8d7c10d
#
_entry.id   a65484185781723fb4f39f0eb8d7c10d
#
_cell.length_a   1.000
_cell.length_b   1.000
_cell.length_c   1.000
_cell.angle_alpha   90.00
_cell.angle_beta   90.00
_cell.angle_gamma   90.00
#
_symmetry.space_group_name_H-M   'P 1'
#
loop_
_entity.id
_entity.type
_entity.pdbx_description
1 polymer ?
#
loop_
_entity_poly.entity_id
_entity_poly.type
_entity_poly.pdbx_seq_one_letter_code
_entity_poly.pdbx_strand_id
1 'polypeptide(L)'
;MKVLLILWAAVFSFAFCVAQPKYEFRAAWIATVDNIDWPSKGNYNSDSQKAEYKKLLDMHVQNGLNAVIVQIRPATDAFYPSPYEPWSEWLTGKQGRPPVPYYDPLQFMIEEAHKRGLEFHAWCNPYRAELQIGKSSISPTHITKVHPEWFVAYGGKRYFDPGNKEAQEFVVNVIRDIVSRYDVDALHFDDYFYPYRIAGQEFPDNKTYAQYGSGMDRGDWRRSNVDSIIVKLHRGIRQENPHCKFGISPFGVWRNKDMDSLGSDTKAGQTNYDDLYADVLLWLREGYIDYVVPQLYWEHGHRAAPYEVLVDWWSRHSYGKHCYIGLGIYKAGSNARWRDKNIIPMQIRDARSYSTIEGQVYFSSKSFLKNPNGWNDSLRQNYYKYPALIPPMPWIDSIPPVPPVINTISTEGNAPGQQVRISATYIDKEKRLRQFALYAFSSLEDTDISNRPPLKLIPAVSDSLDYVLALSLLPQSGNELYIGLTAVDINNVESELSILQKLERANDKADWEIVK
;
A
#
# COMPACT_ATOMS: atom_id res chain seq x y z
N MET A 1 33.29 -63.01 10.44
CA MET A 1 33.37 -61.80 9.64
C MET A 1 31.95 -61.23 9.46
N LYS A 2 31.60 -60.20 10.19
CA LYS A 2 30.28 -59.48 10.04
C LYS A 2 30.59 -58.20 9.29
N VAL A 3 30.04 -58.07 8.09
CA VAL A 3 30.16 -56.85 7.27
C VAL A 3 29.05 -55.89 7.73
N LEU A 4 29.44 -54.75 8.26
CA LEU A 4 28.54 -53.65 8.66
C LEU A 4 28.30 -52.77 7.41
N LEU A 5 27.10 -52.84 6.85
CA LEU A 5 26.63 -51.91 5.82
C LEU A 5 26.17 -50.59 6.51
N ILE A 6 26.95 -49.52 6.31
CA ILE A 6 26.53 -48.17 6.72
C ILE A 6 25.75 -47.55 5.56
N LEU A 7 24.44 -47.47 5.70
CA LEU A 7 23.57 -46.68 4.82
C LEU A 7 23.75 -45.18 5.15
N TRP A 8 24.37 -44.43 4.22
CA TRP A 8 24.33 -42.98 4.23
C TRP A 8 22.97 -42.50 3.70
N ALA A 9 22.08 -42.06 4.59
CA ALA A 9 20.88 -41.34 4.21
C ALA A 9 21.27 -39.89 3.89
N ALA A 10 21.38 -39.59 2.61
CA ALA A 10 21.49 -38.21 2.14
C ALA A 10 20.17 -37.48 2.38
N VAL A 11 20.11 -36.67 3.43
CA VAL A 11 18.99 -35.74 3.67
C VAL A 11 19.11 -34.64 2.63
N PHE A 12 18.39 -34.78 1.52
CA PHE A 12 18.15 -33.68 0.59
C PHE A 12 17.23 -32.68 1.29
N SER A 13 17.80 -31.65 1.91
CA SER A 13 17.07 -30.45 2.29
C SER A 13 16.62 -29.75 0.99
N PHE A 14 15.41 -30.04 0.54
CA PHE A 14 14.74 -29.20 -0.44
C PHE A 14 14.55 -27.83 0.20
N ALA A 15 15.48 -26.91 -0.01
CA ALA A 15 15.21 -25.50 0.16
C ALA A 15 14.13 -25.16 -0.88
N PHE A 16 12.88 -25.08 -0.44
CA PHE A 16 11.83 -24.47 -1.25
C PHE A 16 12.25 -23.00 -1.46
N CYS A 17 12.96 -22.76 -2.56
CA CYS A 17 13.15 -21.43 -3.07
C CYS A 17 11.78 -20.98 -3.57
N VAL A 18 10.99 -20.32 -2.71
CA VAL A 18 9.75 -19.69 -3.15
C VAL A 18 10.17 -18.64 -4.16
N ALA A 19 9.90 -18.90 -5.44
CA ALA A 19 10.18 -17.95 -6.51
C ALA A 19 9.51 -16.62 -6.13
N GLN A 20 10.25 -15.53 -6.29
CA GLN A 20 9.67 -14.22 -5.99
C GLN A 20 8.57 -13.92 -7.03
N PRO A 21 7.38 -13.46 -6.59
CA PRO A 21 6.29 -13.20 -7.50
C PRO A 21 6.63 -12.01 -8.42
N LYS A 22 6.18 -12.07 -9.68
CA LYS A 22 6.23 -10.95 -10.63
C LYS A 22 5.37 -9.78 -10.14
N TYR A 23 4.19 -10.09 -9.65
CA TYR A 23 3.21 -9.14 -9.14
C TYR A 23 3.06 -9.29 -7.64
N GLU A 24 3.27 -8.21 -6.89
CA GLU A 24 3.05 -8.16 -5.44
C GLU A 24 2.98 -6.71 -4.97
N PHE A 25 1.90 -6.33 -4.32
CA PHE A 25 1.80 -5.03 -3.66
C PHE A 25 2.63 -5.03 -2.37
N ARG A 26 3.56 -4.10 -2.23
CA ARG A 26 4.51 -4.01 -1.11
C ARG A 26 4.52 -2.59 -0.59
N ALA A 27 3.78 -2.34 0.50
CA ALA A 27 3.61 -0.97 0.99
C ALA A 27 3.90 -0.81 2.49
N ALA A 28 4.04 0.43 2.92
CA ALA A 28 4.05 0.80 4.32
C ALA A 28 3.10 1.98 4.57
N TRP A 29 2.43 1.98 5.73
CA TRP A 29 1.71 3.15 6.20
C TRP A 29 2.67 4.20 6.75
N ILE A 30 2.41 5.47 6.44
CA ILE A 30 3.04 6.66 7.02
C ILE A 30 1.96 7.44 7.77
N ALA A 31 1.86 7.24 9.07
CA ALA A 31 0.87 7.87 9.93
C ALA A 31 1.34 9.26 10.37
N THR A 32 0.50 10.27 10.16
CA THR A 32 0.79 11.66 10.55
C THR A 32 0.13 12.05 11.86
N VAL A 33 -0.97 11.38 12.24
CA VAL A 33 -1.67 11.62 13.52
C VAL A 33 -0.70 11.46 14.68
N ASP A 34 -0.72 12.41 15.61
CA ASP A 34 0.19 12.46 16.78
C ASP A 34 1.68 12.33 16.40
N ASN A 35 2.03 12.66 15.15
CA ASN A 35 3.39 12.55 14.61
C ASN A 35 3.98 11.13 14.79
N ILE A 36 3.17 10.09 14.56
CA ILE A 36 3.61 8.69 14.72
C ILE A 36 4.83 8.41 13.84
N ASP A 37 4.72 8.67 12.52
CA ASP A 37 5.79 8.41 11.57
C ASP A 37 6.41 9.68 11.00
N TRP A 38 5.58 10.66 10.58
CA TRP A 38 6.00 11.89 9.93
C TRP A 38 4.95 13.01 10.10
N PRO A 39 5.37 14.29 10.19
CA PRO A 39 6.76 14.72 10.51
C PRO A 39 7.16 14.34 11.94
N SER A 40 8.46 14.36 12.23
CA SER A 40 8.93 14.14 13.61
C SER A 40 8.33 15.20 14.56
N LYS A 41 7.90 14.76 15.75
CA LYS A 41 7.24 15.63 16.73
C LYS A 41 8.10 16.86 17.06
N GLY A 42 7.51 18.04 16.92
CA GLY A 42 8.21 19.31 17.14
C GLY A 42 9.04 19.80 15.96
N ASN A 43 9.12 19.06 14.87
CA ASN A 43 9.74 19.52 13.63
C ASN A 43 8.72 20.27 12.76
N TYR A 44 8.72 21.60 12.85
CA TYR A 44 7.79 22.46 12.13
C TYR A 44 8.46 23.23 10.97
N ASN A 45 9.72 22.94 10.67
CA ASN A 45 10.45 23.54 9.55
C ASN A 45 10.19 22.72 8.27
N SER A 46 9.69 23.37 7.22
CA SER A 46 9.31 22.73 5.95
C SER A 46 10.46 21.99 5.27
N ASP A 47 11.68 22.55 5.26
CA ASP A 47 12.82 21.91 4.59
C ASP A 47 13.29 20.67 5.34
N SER A 48 13.26 20.71 6.67
CA SER A 48 13.54 19.55 7.52
C SER A 48 12.49 18.45 7.33
N GLN A 49 11.19 18.80 7.30
CA GLN A 49 10.10 17.86 7.03
C GLN A 49 10.25 17.18 5.67
N LYS A 50 10.56 17.96 4.62
CA LYS A 50 10.84 17.42 3.28
C LYS A 50 12.02 16.45 3.28
N ALA A 51 13.10 16.79 3.97
CA ALA A 51 14.27 15.92 4.07
C ALA A 51 13.96 14.61 4.83
N GLU A 52 13.18 14.66 5.91
CA GLU A 52 12.71 13.47 6.63
C GLU A 52 11.86 12.58 5.73
N TYR A 53 10.89 13.14 5.00
CA TYR A 53 10.01 12.39 4.12
C TYR A 53 10.79 11.67 3.02
N LYS A 54 11.73 12.35 2.35
CA LYS A 54 12.61 11.74 1.34
C LYS A 54 13.37 10.54 1.91
N LYS A 55 13.93 10.66 3.12
CA LYS A 55 14.65 9.55 3.77
C LYS A 55 13.74 8.36 4.05
N LEU A 56 12.48 8.58 4.44
CA LEU A 56 11.50 7.49 4.60
C LEU A 56 11.25 6.78 3.28
N LEU A 57 11.04 7.52 2.19
CA LEU A 57 10.83 6.94 0.86
C LEU A 57 12.07 6.17 0.37
N ASP A 58 13.26 6.74 0.51
CA ASP A 58 14.52 6.10 0.13
C ASP A 58 14.71 4.76 0.88
N MET A 59 14.41 4.73 2.16
CA MET A 59 14.42 3.50 2.97
C MET A 59 13.42 2.46 2.45
N HIS A 60 12.20 2.89 2.09
CA HIS A 60 11.18 1.98 1.58
C HIS A 60 11.58 1.38 0.23
N VAL A 61 12.10 2.19 -0.70
CA VAL A 61 12.65 1.71 -1.97
C VAL A 61 13.80 0.72 -1.74
N GLN A 62 14.73 1.02 -0.82
CA GLN A 62 15.82 0.12 -0.46
C GLN A 62 15.33 -1.21 0.11
N ASN A 63 14.19 -1.22 0.80
CA ASN A 63 13.55 -2.42 1.33
C ASN A 63 12.71 -3.17 0.27
N GLY A 64 12.64 -2.69 -0.98
CA GLY A 64 11.92 -3.32 -2.09
C GLY A 64 10.41 -3.08 -2.06
N LEU A 65 9.94 -2.02 -1.38
CA LEU A 65 8.55 -1.58 -1.42
C LEU A 65 8.29 -0.83 -2.74
N ASN A 66 7.02 -0.87 -3.20
CA ASN A 66 6.55 -0.24 -4.43
C ASN A 66 5.36 0.71 -4.23
N ALA A 67 4.90 0.89 -2.98
CA ALA A 67 3.86 1.86 -2.64
C ALA A 67 4.02 2.39 -1.21
N VAL A 68 3.41 3.55 -0.94
CA VAL A 68 3.22 4.13 0.40
C VAL A 68 1.78 4.56 0.60
N ILE A 69 1.25 4.33 1.81
CA ILE A 69 -0.09 4.75 2.23
C ILE A 69 0.08 5.86 3.26
N VAL A 70 -0.12 7.11 2.86
CA VAL A 70 0.24 8.29 3.65
C VAL A 70 -0.99 8.98 4.20
N GLN A 71 -1.04 9.18 5.51
CA GLN A 71 -2.15 9.84 6.17
C GLN A 71 -2.11 11.35 5.91
N ILE A 72 -3.03 11.83 5.07
CA ILE A 72 -3.13 13.24 4.65
C ILE A 72 -4.28 13.98 5.31
N ARG A 73 -5.24 13.23 5.90
CA ARG A 73 -6.42 13.76 6.61
C ARG A 73 -6.64 12.97 7.92
N PRO A 74 -5.90 13.30 8.99
CA PRO A 74 -5.91 12.51 10.22
C PRO A 74 -7.10 12.79 11.17
N ALA A 75 -7.59 14.04 11.24
CA ALA A 75 -8.65 14.41 12.19
C ALA A 75 -9.46 15.62 11.70
N THR A 76 -10.11 15.49 10.53
CA THR A 76 -10.88 16.59 9.91
C THR A 76 -10.03 17.84 9.73
N ASP A 77 -8.78 17.64 9.44
CA ASP A 77 -7.75 18.62 9.13
C ASP A 77 -6.81 18.07 8.04
N ALA A 78 -6.07 18.93 7.36
CA ALA A 78 -5.43 18.59 6.12
C ALA A 78 -3.92 18.81 6.13
N PHE A 79 -3.19 17.92 5.42
CA PHE A 79 -1.79 18.09 5.04
C PHE A 79 -1.65 18.69 3.63
N TYR A 80 -2.63 19.52 3.21
CA TYR A 80 -2.67 20.21 1.92
C TYR A 80 -3.54 21.46 2.05
N PRO A 81 -3.45 22.44 1.12
CA PRO A 81 -4.32 23.63 1.14
C PRO A 81 -5.75 23.26 0.75
N SER A 82 -6.54 22.85 1.75
CA SER A 82 -7.95 22.47 1.59
C SER A 82 -8.86 23.69 1.68
N PRO A 83 -9.89 23.81 0.80
CA PRO A 83 -10.94 24.80 0.94
C PRO A 83 -11.97 24.45 2.02
N TYR A 84 -11.96 23.21 2.52
CA TYR A 84 -12.94 22.69 3.47
C TYR A 84 -12.40 22.58 4.90
N GLU A 85 -11.13 22.26 5.07
CA GLU A 85 -10.55 21.88 6.34
C GLU A 85 -9.27 22.67 6.65
N PRO A 86 -9.02 23.03 7.92
CA PRO A 86 -7.80 23.75 8.29
C PRO A 86 -6.55 22.87 8.15
N TRP A 87 -5.38 23.52 8.06
CA TRP A 87 -4.09 22.86 8.20
C TRP A 87 -4.00 22.05 9.49
N SER A 88 -3.45 20.85 9.42
CA SER A 88 -3.30 19.97 10.56
C SER A 88 -2.34 20.52 11.62
N GLU A 89 -2.68 20.35 12.89
CA GLU A 89 -1.80 20.69 14.01
C GLU A 89 -0.50 19.89 14.00
N TRP A 90 -0.52 18.66 13.51
CA TRP A 90 0.66 17.79 13.45
C TRP A 90 1.68 18.23 12.39
N LEU A 91 1.28 19.04 11.42
CA LEU A 91 2.18 19.63 10.43
C LEU A 91 2.96 20.83 10.98
N THR A 92 2.29 21.70 11.77
CA THR A 92 2.86 23.00 12.12
C THR A 92 2.81 23.32 13.62
N GLY A 93 2.33 22.38 14.45
CA GLY A 93 2.16 22.55 15.90
C GLY A 93 0.90 23.34 16.29
N LYS A 94 0.15 23.88 15.31
CA LYS A 94 -1.11 24.59 15.54
C LYS A 94 -2.03 24.44 14.34
N GLN A 95 -3.26 23.96 14.59
CA GLN A 95 -4.24 23.77 13.52
C GLN A 95 -4.60 25.13 12.86
N GLY A 96 -4.77 25.10 11.54
CA GLY A 96 -5.06 26.29 10.73
C GLY A 96 -3.83 27.11 10.33
N ARG A 97 -2.64 26.77 10.84
CA ARG A 97 -1.39 27.45 10.47
C ARG A 97 -0.73 26.78 9.27
N PRO A 98 -0.47 27.48 8.16
CA PRO A 98 0.24 26.90 7.01
C PRO A 98 1.70 26.59 7.34
N PRO A 99 2.36 25.69 6.58
CA PRO A 99 3.79 25.41 6.72
C PRO A 99 4.66 26.62 6.38
N VAL A 100 5.84 26.70 7.02
CA VAL A 100 6.79 27.80 6.83
C VAL A 100 8.21 27.23 6.64
N PRO A 101 8.88 27.54 5.50
CA PRO A 101 8.38 28.20 4.29
C PRO A 101 7.16 27.49 3.70
N TYR A 102 6.29 28.26 3.03
CA TYR A 102 5.07 27.68 2.44
C TYR A 102 5.40 26.67 1.34
N TYR A 103 4.69 25.54 1.35
CA TYR A 103 4.66 24.56 0.28
C TYR A 103 3.34 23.79 0.37
N ASP A 104 2.99 23.03 -0.66
CA ASP A 104 1.91 22.06 -0.63
C ASP A 104 2.49 20.68 -0.25
N PRO A 105 2.29 20.19 1.00
CA PRO A 105 2.82 18.91 1.42
C PRO A 105 2.31 17.73 0.60
N LEU A 106 1.02 17.69 0.24
CA LEU A 106 0.44 16.60 -0.52
C LEU A 106 1.04 16.50 -1.91
N GLN A 107 1.10 17.62 -2.64
CA GLN A 107 1.74 17.68 -3.96
C GLN A 107 3.19 17.20 -3.89
N PHE A 108 3.95 17.73 -2.91
CA PHE A 108 5.34 17.33 -2.69
C PHE A 108 5.49 15.84 -2.40
N MET A 109 4.62 15.26 -1.54
CA MET A 109 4.67 13.85 -1.16
C MET A 109 4.39 12.92 -2.33
N ILE A 110 3.41 13.25 -3.17
CA ILE A 110 3.07 12.52 -4.39
C ILE A 110 4.26 12.54 -5.36
N GLU A 111 4.78 13.73 -5.68
CA GLU A 111 5.90 13.87 -6.62
C GLU A 111 7.14 13.09 -6.16
N GLU A 112 7.48 13.14 -4.88
CA GLU A 112 8.65 12.42 -4.36
C GLU A 112 8.44 10.90 -4.32
N ALA A 113 7.19 10.42 -4.15
CA ALA A 113 6.86 9.01 -4.28
C ALA A 113 6.98 8.55 -5.74
N HIS A 114 6.35 9.25 -6.68
CA HIS A 114 6.37 8.93 -8.11
C HIS A 114 7.79 8.97 -8.70
N LYS A 115 8.61 9.96 -8.34
CA LYS A 115 10.04 10.01 -8.75
C LYS A 115 10.83 8.74 -8.36
N ARG A 116 10.37 8.02 -7.36
CA ARG A 116 10.99 6.77 -6.87
C ARG A 116 10.29 5.50 -7.35
N GLY A 117 9.26 5.62 -8.19
CA GLY A 117 8.44 4.51 -8.66
C GLY A 117 7.52 3.93 -7.61
N LEU A 118 7.20 4.69 -6.55
CA LEU A 118 6.24 4.31 -5.53
C LEU A 118 4.84 4.83 -5.88
N GLU A 119 3.81 3.99 -5.77
CA GLU A 119 2.43 4.48 -5.73
C GLU A 119 2.18 5.27 -4.43
N PHE A 120 1.36 6.31 -4.54
CA PHE A 120 0.93 7.13 -3.42
C PHE A 120 -0.56 6.93 -3.14
N HIS A 121 -0.87 6.26 -2.03
CA HIS A 121 -2.23 6.08 -1.56
C HIS A 121 -2.56 7.11 -0.48
N ALA A 122 -3.50 8.00 -0.76
CA ALA A 122 -3.90 9.06 0.16
C ALA A 122 -4.80 8.51 1.27
N TRP A 123 -4.26 8.38 2.48
CA TRP A 123 -5.01 7.87 3.63
C TRP A 123 -5.77 9.00 4.34
N CYS A 124 -7.08 8.82 4.44
CA CYS A 124 -8.00 9.70 5.13
C CYS A 124 -8.72 8.94 6.25
N ASN A 125 -8.75 9.51 7.46
CA ASN A 125 -9.68 9.03 8.47
C ASN A 125 -11.07 9.63 8.18
N PRO A 126 -12.15 8.83 8.05
CA PRO A 126 -13.44 9.37 7.59
C PRO A 126 -14.12 10.30 8.60
N TYR A 127 -14.09 9.97 9.90
CA TYR A 127 -15.01 10.58 10.86
C TYR A 127 -14.37 11.15 12.13
N ARG A 128 -13.07 10.92 12.39
CA ARG A 128 -12.42 11.51 13.55
C ARG A 128 -12.21 13.02 13.35
N ALA A 129 -12.73 13.82 14.29
CA ALA A 129 -12.62 15.28 14.23
C ALA A 129 -11.71 15.87 15.29
N GLU A 130 -11.61 15.24 16.46
CA GLU A 130 -10.73 15.70 17.54
C GLU A 130 -10.16 14.49 18.29
N LEU A 131 -8.81 14.38 18.32
CA LEU A 131 -8.14 13.22 18.92
C LEU A 131 -8.26 13.21 20.45
N GLN A 132 -8.23 14.39 21.07
CA GLN A 132 -8.40 14.56 22.53
C GLN A 132 -9.14 15.87 22.80
N ILE A 133 -10.38 15.77 23.28
CA ILE A 133 -11.20 16.94 23.59
C ILE A 133 -10.49 17.78 24.66
N GLY A 134 -10.34 19.08 24.35
CA GLY A 134 -9.71 20.05 25.23
C GLY A 134 -8.17 20.05 25.22
N LYS A 135 -7.52 19.17 24.41
CA LYS A 135 -6.06 19.17 24.23
C LYS A 135 -5.63 19.46 22.80
N SER A 136 -6.42 18.99 21.81
CA SER A 136 -6.16 19.28 20.41
C SER A 136 -6.28 20.78 20.13
N SER A 137 -5.39 21.30 19.27
CA SER A 137 -5.41 22.70 18.86
C SER A 137 -6.47 22.89 17.77
N ILE A 138 -7.67 23.28 18.13
CA ILE A 138 -8.79 23.43 17.19
C ILE A 138 -8.86 24.85 16.63
N SER A 139 -8.75 24.99 15.30
CA SER A 139 -8.91 26.27 14.59
C SER A 139 -10.34 26.81 14.73
N PRO A 140 -10.52 28.15 14.78
CA PRO A 140 -11.85 28.76 14.69
C PRO A 140 -12.63 28.39 13.42
N THR A 141 -11.95 28.07 12.33
CA THR A 141 -12.53 27.65 11.05
C THR A 141 -12.80 26.14 10.95
N HIS A 142 -12.43 25.36 11.97
CA HIS A 142 -12.67 23.93 11.98
C HIS A 142 -14.15 23.62 11.97
N ILE A 143 -14.57 22.62 11.18
CA ILE A 143 -15.99 22.27 10.98
C ILE A 143 -16.75 21.97 12.28
N THR A 144 -16.07 21.50 13.33
CA THR A 144 -16.66 21.31 14.67
C THR A 144 -17.10 22.62 15.33
N LYS A 145 -16.59 23.77 14.86
CA LYS A 145 -16.98 25.11 15.31
C LYS A 145 -18.09 25.70 14.44
N VAL A 146 -18.09 25.34 13.16
CA VAL A 146 -19.08 25.83 12.17
C VAL A 146 -20.37 25.05 12.27
N HIS A 147 -20.29 23.72 12.40
CA HIS A 147 -21.41 22.78 12.48
C HIS A 147 -21.25 21.84 13.68
N PRO A 148 -21.29 22.35 14.92
CA PRO A 148 -21.13 21.52 16.12
C PRO A 148 -22.19 20.42 16.26
N GLU A 149 -23.36 20.59 15.67
CA GLU A 149 -24.50 19.64 15.66
C GLU A 149 -24.21 18.38 14.82
N TRP A 150 -23.18 18.37 13.97
CA TRP A 150 -22.77 17.19 13.20
C TRP A 150 -21.91 16.20 14.00
N PHE A 151 -21.55 16.57 15.22
CA PHE A 151 -20.55 15.84 15.99
C PHE A 151 -21.07 15.29 17.30
N VAL A 152 -20.48 14.19 17.71
CA VAL A 152 -20.71 13.56 19.01
C VAL A 152 -19.38 13.36 19.74
N ALA A 153 -19.45 13.38 21.08
CA ALA A 153 -18.32 13.07 21.94
C ALA A 153 -18.39 11.61 22.40
N TYR A 154 -17.31 10.85 22.22
CA TYR A 154 -17.22 9.46 22.63
C TYR A 154 -15.78 9.11 23.05
N GLY A 155 -15.60 8.52 24.24
CA GLY A 155 -14.29 8.14 24.75
C GLY A 155 -13.25 9.28 24.83
N GLY A 156 -13.70 10.51 25.14
CA GLY A 156 -12.81 11.68 25.22
C GLY A 156 -12.36 12.23 23.85
N LYS A 157 -12.92 11.72 22.77
CA LYS A 157 -12.69 12.16 21.39
C LYS A 157 -13.96 12.72 20.76
N ARG A 158 -13.83 13.43 19.66
CA ARG A 158 -14.96 13.93 18.88
C ARG A 158 -14.98 13.31 17.51
N TYR A 159 -16.17 12.87 17.10
CA TYR A 159 -16.39 12.22 15.82
C TYR A 159 -17.56 12.88 15.10
N PHE A 160 -17.57 12.86 13.78
CA PHE A 160 -18.82 13.03 13.06
C PHE A 160 -19.82 11.98 13.52
N ASP A 161 -21.08 12.34 13.52
CA ASP A 161 -22.18 11.37 13.62
C ASP A 161 -22.40 10.74 12.24
N PRO A 162 -22.09 9.44 12.03
CA PRO A 162 -22.23 8.82 10.72
C PRO A 162 -23.68 8.79 10.20
N GLY A 163 -24.66 8.92 11.08
CA GLY A 163 -26.07 9.03 10.73
C GLY A 163 -26.48 10.42 10.21
N ASN A 164 -25.62 11.43 10.33
CA ASN A 164 -25.89 12.77 9.82
C ASN A 164 -25.58 12.85 8.31
N LYS A 165 -26.62 13.06 7.49
CA LYS A 165 -26.50 13.07 6.02
C LYS A 165 -25.69 14.25 5.49
N GLU A 166 -25.77 15.43 6.12
CA GLU A 166 -25.02 16.61 5.73
C GLU A 166 -23.53 16.43 6.02
N ALA A 167 -23.20 15.81 7.15
CA ALA A 167 -21.84 15.44 7.50
C ALA A 167 -21.24 14.41 6.51
N GLN A 168 -22.04 13.44 6.05
CA GLN A 168 -21.59 12.52 4.98
C GLN A 168 -21.28 13.28 3.69
N GLU A 169 -22.15 14.18 3.23
CA GLU A 169 -21.92 14.98 2.02
C GLU A 169 -20.67 15.87 2.15
N PHE A 170 -20.44 16.45 3.32
CA PHE A 170 -19.21 17.21 3.58
C PHE A 170 -17.95 16.34 3.38
N VAL A 171 -17.91 15.14 3.97
CA VAL A 171 -16.77 14.23 3.81
C VAL A 171 -16.59 13.82 2.34
N VAL A 172 -17.67 13.52 1.62
CA VAL A 172 -17.62 13.20 0.18
C VAL A 172 -17.03 14.36 -0.62
N ASN A 173 -17.43 15.61 -0.34
CA ASN A 173 -16.89 16.79 -1.03
C ASN A 173 -15.40 17.00 -0.75
N VAL A 174 -14.94 16.77 0.49
CA VAL A 174 -13.51 16.80 0.83
C VAL A 174 -12.72 15.78 0.00
N ILE A 175 -13.23 14.54 -0.13
CA ILE A 175 -12.56 13.50 -0.91
C ILE A 175 -12.56 13.81 -2.41
N ARG A 176 -13.67 14.32 -2.94
CA ARG A 176 -13.73 14.76 -4.35
C ARG A 176 -12.72 15.86 -4.65
N ASP A 177 -12.56 16.84 -3.75
CA ASP A 177 -11.54 17.91 -3.88
C ASP A 177 -10.12 17.32 -3.96
N ILE A 178 -9.79 16.32 -3.14
CA ILE A 178 -8.49 15.65 -3.19
C ILE A 178 -8.28 14.98 -4.56
N VAL A 179 -9.23 14.15 -4.99
CA VAL A 179 -9.10 13.35 -6.22
C VAL A 179 -9.09 14.21 -7.48
N SER A 180 -9.82 15.33 -7.49
CA SER A 180 -9.86 16.25 -8.65
C SER A 180 -8.60 17.10 -8.80
N ARG A 181 -7.85 17.32 -7.71
CA ARG A 181 -6.72 18.26 -7.69
C ARG A 181 -5.35 17.60 -7.66
N TYR A 182 -5.25 16.38 -7.18
CA TYR A 182 -3.98 15.70 -6.93
C TYR A 182 -3.90 14.38 -7.66
N ASP A 183 -2.72 14.07 -8.18
CA ASP A 183 -2.42 12.81 -8.88
C ASP A 183 -2.18 11.67 -7.88
N VAL A 184 -3.21 11.37 -7.06
CA VAL A 184 -3.19 10.25 -6.12
C VAL A 184 -3.51 8.94 -6.84
N ASP A 185 -2.74 7.88 -6.60
CA ASP A 185 -3.00 6.57 -7.19
C ASP A 185 -4.20 5.87 -6.54
N ALA A 186 -4.47 6.19 -5.27
CA ALA A 186 -5.60 5.65 -4.54
C ALA A 186 -6.06 6.56 -3.39
N LEU A 187 -7.36 6.49 -3.08
CA LEU A 187 -7.90 6.88 -1.78
C LEU A 187 -7.92 5.65 -0.87
N HIS A 188 -7.52 5.83 0.38
CA HIS A 188 -7.46 4.77 1.38
C HIS A 188 -8.11 5.24 2.69
N PHE A 189 -9.07 4.45 3.20
CA PHE A 189 -9.65 4.68 4.52
C PHE A 189 -9.18 3.61 5.51
N ASP A 190 -9.08 4.03 6.78
CA ASP A 190 -8.89 3.09 7.89
C ASP A 190 -10.22 2.47 8.36
N ASP A 191 -10.20 1.81 9.52
CA ASP A 191 -11.33 1.07 10.07
C ASP A 191 -12.23 1.90 11.01
N TYR A 192 -11.99 3.19 11.16
CA TYR A 192 -12.73 4.04 12.11
C TYR A 192 -13.98 4.68 11.49
N PHE A 193 -14.91 3.88 10.99
CA PHE A 193 -16.25 4.38 10.58
C PHE A 193 -17.09 4.72 11.81
N TYR A 194 -17.47 3.74 12.61
CA TYR A 194 -17.80 3.96 14.01
C TYR A 194 -16.54 3.69 14.84
N PRO A 195 -16.33 4.42 15.95
CA PRO A 195 -15.15 4.18 16.79
C PRO A 195 -15.21 2.83 17.50
N TYR A 196 -14.07 2.32 17.90
CA TYR A 196 -13.97 1.10 18.69
C TYR A 196 -14.86 1.18 19.92
N ARG A 197 -15.62 0.11 20.16
CA ARG A 197 -16.56 0.04 21.26
C ARG A 197 -15.85 0.16 22.61
N ILE A 198 -16.41 1.01 23.47
CA ILE A 198 -15.99 1.16 24.85
C ILE A 198 -16.99 0.42 25.74
N ALA A 199 -16.51 -0.49 26.58
CA ALA A 199 -17.39 -1.25 27.47
C ALA A 199 -18.25 -0.31 28.34
N GLY A 200 -19.57 -0.54 28.36
CA GLY A 200 -20.52 0.26 29.12
C GLY A 200 -20.84 1.64 28.55
N GLN A 201 -20.35 1.98 27.35
CA GLN A 201 -20.68 3.23 26.66
C GLN A 201 -21.29 2.94 25.29
N GLU A 202 -22.51 3.43 25.06
CA GLU A 202 -23.09 3.45 23.72
C GLU A 202 -22.61 4.68 22.96
N PHE A 203 -22.44 4.52 21.63
CA PHE A 203 -22.16 5.66 20.76
C PHE A 203 -23.40 6.57 20.74
N PRO A 204 -23.27 7.89 20.99
CA PRO A 204 -24.40 8.76 21.31
C PRO A 204 -25.13 9.33 20.07
N ASP A 205 -25.54 8.48 19.14
CA ASP A 205 -26.26 8.80 17.90
C ASP A 205 -27.80 8.73 18.04
N ASN A 206 -28.33 8.86 19.28
CA ASN A 206 -29.75 8.75 19.55
C ASN A 206 -30.62 9.72 18.75
N LYS A 207 -30.12 10.96 18.54
CA LYS A 207 -30.88 12.01 17.84
C LYS A 207 -31.08 11.66 16.37
N THR A 208 -30.01 11.26 15.70
CA THR A 208 -30.01 10.88 14.27
C THR A 208 -30.73 9.56 14.05
N TYR A 209 -30.60 8.60 14.98
CA TYR A 209 -31.38 7.35 14.95
C TYR A 209 -32.88 7.62 15.09
N ALA A 210 -33.31 8.46 16.03
CA ALA A 210 -34.73 8.84 16.17
C ALA A 210 -35.28 9.53 14.92
N GLN A 211 -34.44 10.31 14.24
CA GLN A 211 -34.82 11.05 13.03
C GLN A 211 -34.82 10.17 11.76
N TYR A 212 -33.88 9.26 11.61
CA TYR A 212 -33.61 8.55 10.34
C TYR A 212 -33.65 7.02 10.45
N GLY A 213 -33.80 6.45 11.65
CA GLY A 213 -33.79 5.00 11.88
C GLY A 213 -34.96 4.26 11.27
N SER A 214 -36.12 4.94 11.06
CA SER A 214 -37.27 4.41 10.32
C SER A 214 -37.73 3.00 10.74
N GLY A 215 -37.62 2.66 12.04
CA GLY A 215 -37.99 1.35 12.58
C GLY A 215 -36.96 0.21 12.35
N MET A 216 -35.82 0.50 11.75
CA MET A 216 -34.71 -0.47 11.65
C MET A 216 -34.15 -0.80 13.03
N ASP A 217 -33.55 -2.02 13.17
CA ASP A 217 -32.62 -2.27 14.25
C ASP A 217 -31.47 -1.25 14.21
N ARG A 218 -30.97 -0.87 15.39
CA ARG A 218 -29.94 0.17 15.49
C ARG A 218 -28.62 -0.25 14.81
N GLY A 219 -28.22 -1.51 14.91
CA GLY A 219 -27.03 -2.02 14.26
C GLY A 219 -27.16 -2.00 12.74
N ASP A 220 -28.33 -2.40 12.21
CA ASP A 220 -28.61 -2.36 10.77
C ASP A 220 -28.65 -0.92 10.24
N TRP A 221 -29.23 -0.01 10.99
CA TRP A 221 -29.21 1.41 10.64
C TRP A 221 -27.79 2.01 10.63
N ARG A 222 -26.96 1.68 11.62
CA ARG A 222 -25.56 2.10 11.63
C ARG A 222 -24.80 1.56 10.43
N ARG A 223 -24.97 0.29 10.07
CA ARG A 223 -24.37 -0.30 8.86
C ARG A 223 -24.85 0.42 7.60
N SER A 224 -26.14 0.66 7.48
CA SER A 224 -26.68 1.38 6.31
C SER A 224 -26.11 2.80 6.15
N ASN A 225 -25.76 3.49 7.24
CA ASN A 225 -25.07 4.78 7.19
C ASN A 225 -23.65 4.65 6.65
N VAL A 226 -22.92 3.61 7.06
CA VAL A 226 -21.55 3.37 6.56
C VAL A 226 -21.61 2.91 5.10
N ASP A 227 -22.53 2.02 4.74
CA ASP A 227 -22.73 1.61 3.34
C ASP A 227 -23.05 2.81 2.44
N SER A 228 -23.90 3.72 2.94
CA SER A 228 -24.29 4.95 2.22
C SER A 228 -23.08 5.83 1.89
N ILE A 229 -22.17 6.07 2.85
CA ILE A 229 -21.00 6.90 2.56
C ILE A 229 -20.02 6.19 1.62
N ILE A 230 -19.83 4.86 1.74
CA ILE A 230 -18.99 4.10 0.84
C ILE A 230 -19.48 4.19 -0.61
N VAL A 231 -20.78 4.03 -0.84
CA VAL A 231 -21.40 4.19 -2.16
C VAL A 231 -21.21 5.60 -2.73
N LYS A 232 -21.43 6.62 -1.90
CA LYS A 232 -21.24 8.03 -2.32
C LYS A 232 -19.79 8.32 -2.66
N LEU A 233 -18.85 7.83 -1.87
CA LEU A 233 -17.42 7.97 -2.10
C LEU A 233 -16.99 7.25 -3.38
N HIS A 234 -17.40 6.00 -3.57
CA HIS A 234 -17.14 5.25 -4.81
C HIS A 234 -17.58 6.06 -6.04
N ARG A 235 -18.82 6.56 -6.03
CA ARG A 235 -19.36 7.36 -7.15
C ARG A 235 -18.58 8.66 -7.34
N GLY A 236 -18.30 9.39 -6.24
CA GLY A 236 -17.58 10.65 -6.29
C GLY A 236 -16.14 10.48 -6.81
N ILE A 237 -15.41 9.47 -6.34
CA ILE A 237 -14.05 9.17 -6.79
C ILE A 237 -14.05 8.85 -8.29
N ARG A 238 -14.94 7.95 -8.75
CA ARG A 238 -15.02 7.56 -10.17
C ARG A 238 -15.42 8.72 -11.10
N GLN A 239 -16.22 9.67 -10.61
CA GLN A 239 -16.59 10.87 -11.37
C GLN A 239 -15.43 11.85 -11.54
N GLU A 240 -14.59 12.01 -10.51
CA GLU A 240 -13.44 12.94 -10.58
C GLU A 240 -12.25 12.30 -11.30
N ASN A 241 -11.90 11.05 -10.98
CA ASN A 241 -10.81 10.31 -11.61
C ASN A 241 -11.14 8.80 -11.68
N PRO A 242 -11.49 8.27 -12.86
CA PRO A 242 -11.82 6.86 -13.04
C PRO A 242 -10.64 5.90 -12.77
N HIS A 243 -9.40 6.39 -12.80
CA HIS A 243 -8.19 5.61 -12.54
C HIS A 243 -7.80 5.56 -11.06
N CYS A 244 -8.32 6.47 -10.22
CA CYS A 244 -8.02 6.48 -8.80
C CYS A 244 -8.66 5.27 -8.10
N LYS A 245 -7.85 4.42 -7.50
CA LYS A 245 -8.29 3.24 -6.74
C LYS A 245 -8.95 3.67 -5.43
N PHE A 246 -9.90 2.88 -4.94
CA PHE A 246 -10.52 3.10 -3.64
C PHE A 246 -10.35 1.87 -2.74
N GLY A 247 -9.63 2.01 -1.63
CA GLY A 247 -9.33 0.92 -0.72
C GLY A 247 -9.60 1.23 0.74
N ILE A 248 -9.73 0.15 1.52
CA ILE A 248 -10.00 0.23 2.95
C ILE A 248 -9.10 -0.74 3.71
N SER A 249 -8.56 -0.29 4.85
CA SER A 249 -7.89 -1.17 5.81
C SER A 249 -8.82 -1.48 7.00
N PRO A 250 -9.67 -2.51 6.88
CA PRO A 250 -10.61 -2.88 7.94
C PRO A 250 -9.89 -3.55 9.11
N PHE A 251 -10.55 -3.61 10.26
CA PHE A 251 -10.15 -4.49 11.35
C PHE A 251 -9.98 -5.93 10.84
N GLY A 252 -9.01 -6.69 11.37
CA GLY A 252 -8.65 -8.00 10.81
C GLY A 252 -9.73 -9.08 10.84
N VAL A 253 -10.76 -8.93 11.68
CA VAL A 253 -11.88 -9.87 11.82
C VAL A 253 -13.18 -9.23 11.32
N TRP A 254 -13.75 -9.78 10.24
CA TRP A 254 -15.05 -9.31 9.76
C TRP A 254 -16.16 -9.68 10.77
N ARG A 255 -16.27 -10.95 11.11
CA ARG A 255 -17.23 -11.48 12.09
C ARG A 255 -16.71 -12.83 12.62
N ASN A 256 -17.04 -13.20 13.87
CA ASN A 256 -16.73 -14.52 14.39
C ASN A 256 -17.72 -15.57 13.83
N LYS A 257 -17.26 -16.80 13.64
CA LYS A 257 -18.06 -17.91 13.09
C LYS A 257 -19.24 -18.32 13.96
N ASP A 258 -19.17 -18.10 15.26
CA ASP A 258 -20.28 -18.36 16.19
C ASP A 258 -21.43 -17.34 16.05
N MET A 259 -21.17 -16.17 15.47
CA MET A 259 -22.15 -15.13 15.17
C MET A 259 -22.71 -15.23 13.75
N ASP A 260 -21.93 -15.77 12.82
CA ASP A 260 -22.31 -15.91 11.41
C ASP A 260 -21.52 -17.06 10.76
N SER A 261 -22.19 -17.94 10.02
CA SER A 261 -21.57 -19.08 9.33
C SER A 261 -20.49 -18.69 8.31
N LEU A 262 -20.54 -17.46 7.76
CA LEU A 262 -19.51 -16.90 6.90
C LEU A 262 -18.32 -16.34 7.71
N GLY A 263 -18.46 -16.17 9.02
CA GLY A 263 -17.42 -15.62 9.89
C GLY A 263 -16.17 -16.49 9.96
N SER A 264 -15.05 -15.90 10.37
CA SER A 264 -13.79 -16.62 10.63
C SER A 264 -13.86 -17.43 11.93
N ASP A 265 -13.11 -18.52 12.00
CA ASP A 265 -12.98 -19.34 13.22
C ASP A 265 -12.12 -18.62 14.27
N THR A 266 -12.67 -17.50 14.76
CA THR A 266 -12.06 -16.60 15.72
C THR A 266 -12.98 -16.35 16.90
N LYS A 267 -12.43 -15.74 17.97
CA LYS A 267 -13.16 -15.30 19.15
C LYS A 267 -12.74 -13.87 19.50
N ALA A 268 -12.75 -13.00 18.48
CA ALA A 268 -12.38 -11.62 18.65
C ALA A 268 -13.43 -10.87 19.49
N GLY A 269 -12.98 -10.05 20.40
CA GLY A 269 -13.87 -9.21 21.23
C GLY A 269 -14.44 -8.00 20.48
N GLN A 270 -14.00 -7.77 19.25
CA GLN A 270 -14.45 -6.73 18.35
C GLN A 270 -14.38 -7.21 16.90
N THR A 271 -15.33 -6.78 16.08
CA THR A 271 -15.44 -7.17 14.67
C THR A 271 -15.85 -5.98 13.81
N ASN A 272 -15.62 -6.08 12.49
CA ASN A 272 -16.08 -5.04 11.56
C ASN A 272 -17.60 -4.91 11.57
N TYR A 273 -18.31 -6.04 11.42
CA TYR A 273 -19.75 -6.07 11.18
C TYR A 273 -20.56 -5.66 12.41
N ASP A 274 -20.23 -6.25 13.59
CA ASP A 274 -21.05 -6.09 14.79
C ASP A 274 -20.68 -4.85 15.62
N ASP A 275 -19.41 -4.42 15.60
CA ASP A 275 -18.90 -3.37 16.47
C ASP A 275 -18.52 -2.08 15.73
N LEU A 276 -17.99 -2.18 14.52
CA LEU A 276 -17.61 -1.03 13.69
C LEU A 276 -18.68 -0.71 12.63
N TYR A 277 -19.72 -1.54 12.55
CA TYR A 277 -20.85 -1.42 11.62
C TYR A 277 -20.40 -1.29 10.16
N ALA A 278 -19.33 -2.00 9.80
CA ALA A 278 -18.70 -1.99 8.48
C ALA A 278 -18.89 -3.34 7.78
N ASP A 279 -19.82 -3.41 6.80
CA ASP A 279 -20.03 -4.59 5.99
C ASP A 279 -19.07 -4.64 4.80
N VAL A 280 -17.80 -4.90 5.11
CA VAL A 280 -16.72 -4.93 4.10
C VAL A 280 -16.99 -5.97 3.01
N LEU A 281 -17.65 -7.10 3.34
CA LEU A 281 -17.98 -8.13 2.35
C LEU A 281 -19.03 -7.64 1.35
N LEU A 282 -20.00 -6.84 1.78
CA LEU A 282 -20.94 -6.17 0.88
C LEU A 282 -20.19 -5.27 -0.10
N TRP A 283 -19.26 -4.45 0.41
CA TRP A 283 -18.56 -3.48 -0.43
C TRP A 283 -17.67 -4.15 -1.48
N LEU A 284 -17.06 -5.29 -1.14
CA LEU A 284 -16.27 -6.10 -2.08
C LEU A 284 -17.16 -6.76 -3.14
N ARG A 285 -18.27 -7.40 -2.74
CA ARG A 285 -19.19 -8.07 -3.67
C ARG A 285 -19.81 -7.12 -4.69
N GLU A 286 -20.24 -5.96 -4.21
CA GLU A 286 -20.86 -4.93 -5.07
C GLU A 286 -19.83 -4.10 -5.86
N GLY A 287 -18.53 -4.29 -5.59
CA GLY A 287 -17.46 -3.58 -6.27
C GLY A 287 -17.37 -2.09 -5.90
N TYR A 288 -17.84 -1.71 -4.70
CA TYR A 288 -17.73 -0.34 -4.22
C TYR A 288 -16.32 0.03 -3.79
N ILE A 289 -15.48 -0.95 -3.51
CA ILE A 289 -14.05 -0.79 -3.20
C ILE A 289 -13.22 -1.68 -4.12
N ASP A 290 -11.99 -1.25 -4.43
CA ASP A 290 -11.08 -1.96 -5.34
C ASP A 290 -10.15 -2.91 -4.61
N TYR A 291 -9.83 -2.60 -3.35
CA TYR A 291 -8.97 -3.45 -2.54
C TYR A 291 -9.26 -3.31 -1.04
N VAL A 292 -8.85 -4.34 -0.30
CA VAL A 292 -8.84 -4.33 1.17
C VAL A 292 -7.45 -4.60 1.70
N VAL A 293 -7.17 -4.02 2.89
CA VAL A 293 -5.94 -4.28 3.64
C VAL A 293 -6.32 -4.67 5.09
N PRO A 294 -6.87 -5.87 5.32
CA PRO A 294 -7.24 -6.30 6.67
C PRO A 294 -6.04 -6.28 7.62
N GLN A 295 -6.21 -5.67 8.78
CA GLN A 295 -5.15 -5.45 9.77
C GLN A 295 -4.92 -6.71 10.61
N LEU A 296 -4.13 -7.68 10.10
CA LEU A 296 -3.82 -8.94 10.76
C LEU A 296 -2.61 -8.77 11.70
N TYR A 297 -2.77 -7.96 12.73
CA TYR A 297 -1.69 -7.61 13.66
C TYR A 297 -1.51 -8.65 14.78
N TRP A 298 -1.71 -9.93 14.50
CA TRP A 298 -1.55 -11.04 15.44
C TRP A 298 -0.51 -12.05 14.93
N GLU A 299 0.09 -12.74 15.87
CA GLU A 299 0.98 -13.86 15.57
C GLU A 299 0.20 -15.15 15.25
N HIS A 300 0.89 -16.14 14.68
CA HIS A 300 0.37 -17.51 14.55
C HIS A 300 -0.01 -18.08 15.91
N GLY A 301 -1.12 -18.80 15.96
CA GLY A 301 -1.65 -19.40 17.18
C GLY A 301 -2.11 -18.38 18.23
N HIS A 302 -2.41 -17.13 17.83
CA HIS A 302 -3.02 -16.16 18.74
C HIS A 302 -4.42 -16.64 19.17
N ARG A 303 -4.68 -16.62 20.49
CA ARG A 303 -5.88 -17.29 21.06
C ARG A 303 -7.22 -16.81 20.48
N ALA A 304 -7.37 -15.53 20.24
CA ALA A 304 -8.63 -14.94 19.80
C ALA A 304 -8.72 -14.70 18.29
N ALA A 305 -7.58 -14.47 17.65
CA ALA A 305 -7.50 -14.12 16.23
C ALA A 305 -6.17 -14.62 15.65
N PRO A 306 -6.02 -15.95 15.40
CA PRO A 306 -4.79 -16.50 14.84
C PRO A 306 -4.55 -15.97 13.43
N TYR A 307 -3.31 -15.58 13.13
CA TYR A 307 -2.95 -15.04 11.81
C TYR A 307 -3.29 -16.02 10.68
N GLU A 308 -2.92 -17.30 10.85
CA GLU A 308 -3.13 -18.35 9.86
C GLU A 308 -4.62 -18.59 9.53
N VAL A 309 -5.49 -18.47 10.52
CA VAL A 309 -6.94 -18.58 10.32
C VAL A 309 -7.48 -17.40 9.53
N LEU A 310 -6.97 -16.20 9.83
CA LEU A 310 -7.45 -14.98 9.21
C LEU A 310 -6.94 -14.81 7.77
N VAL A 311 -5.68 -15.13 7.49
CA VAL A 311 -5.16 -15.04 6.11
C VAL A 311 -5.86 -16.03 5.19
N ASP A 312 -6.12 -17.27 5.67
CA ASP A 312 -6.93 -18.27 4.94
C ASP A 312 -8.37 -17.77 4.73
N TRP A 313 -8.97 -17.17 5.74
CA TRP A 313 -10.34 -16.63 5.63
C TRP A 313 -10.41 -15.49 4.60
N TRP A 314 -9.51 -14.50 4.66
CA TRP A 314 -9.49 -13.39 3.72
C TRP A 314 -9.17 -13.82 2.29
N SER A 315 -8.37 -14.87 2.10
CA SER A 315 -8.06 -15.42 0.78
C SER A 315 -9.31 -15.90 0.02
N ARG A 316 -10.37 -16.28 0.77
CA ARG A 316 -11.64 -16.78 0.22
C ARG A 316 -12.74 -15.73 0.14
N HIS A 317 -12.53 -14.53 0.70
CA HIS A 317 -13.57 -13.51 0.83
C HIS A 317 -13.20 -12.16 0.21
N SER A 318 -12.29 -12.15 -0.77
CA SER A 318 -11.96 -10.94 -1.55
C SER A 318 -12.91 -10.67 -2.72
N TYR A 319 -13.72 -11.65 -3.11
CA TYR A 319 -14.71 -11.56 -4.20
C TYR A 319 -14.14 -11.00 -5.51
N GLY A 320 -12.90 -11.40 -5.86
CA GLY A 320 -12.20 -10.96 -7.07
C GLY A 320 -11.67 -9.54 -7.01
N LYS A 321 -11.72 -8.89 -5.86
CA LYS A 321 -11.02 -7.63 -5.58
C LYS A 321 -9.68 -7.91 -4.89
N HIS A 322 -8.74 -6.96 -4.97
CA HIS A 322 -7.42 -7.18 -4.38
C HIS A 322 -7.48 -7.27 -2.85
N CYS A 323 -6.73 -8.21 -2.30
CA CYS A 323 -6.54 -8.37 -0.87
C CYS A 323 -5.04 -8.30 -0.53
N TYR A 324 -4.64 -7.29 0.23
CA TYR A 324 -3.29 -7.10 0.74
C TYR A 324 -3.30 -7.27 2.26
N ILE A 325 -2.38 -8.03 2.83
CA ILE A 325 -2.41 -8.30 4.27
C ILE A 325 -1.67 -7.21 5.04
N GLY A 326 -2.36 -6.56 5.99
CA GLY A 326 -1.78 -5.62 6.94
C GLY A 326 -0.99 -6.32 8.03
N LEU A 327 0.30 -6.01 8.17
CA LEU A 327 1.24 -6.61 9.12
C LEU A 327 1.73 -5.61 10.17
N GLY A 328 1.65 -6.01 11.45
CA GLY A 328 1.99 -5.15 12.59
C GLY A 328 3.45 -5.23 13.01
N ILE A 329 4.38 -4.70 12.21
CA ILE A 329 5.82 -4.73 12.54
C ILE A 329 6.22 -3.93 13.79
N TYR A 330 5.38 -3.01 14.24
CA TYR A 330 5.59 -2.26 15.49
C TYR A 330 5.58 -3.15 16.73
N LYS A 331 5.05 -4.38 16.61
CA LYS A 331 5.00 -5.36 17.69
C LYS A 331 6.34 -6.06 17.97
N ALA A 332 7.35 -5.85 17.11
CA ALA A 332 8.68 -6.44 17.30
C ALA A 332 9.20 -6.24 18.72
N GLY A 333 9.55 -7.32 19.39
CA GLY A 333 10.06 -7.30 20.77
C GLY A 333 9.01 -7.09 21.87
N SER A 334 7.72 -6.89 21.54
CA SER A 334 6.66 -6.61 22.52
C SER A 334 6.39 -7.76 23.50
N ASN A 335 6.63 -9.01 23.08
CA ASN A 335 6.52 -10.20 23.91
C ASN A 335 7.45 -11.32 23.41
N ALA A 336 7.44 -12.49 24.04
CA ALA A 336 8.32 -13.60 23.68
C ALA A 336 8.14 -14.07 22.22
N ARG A 337 6.90 -14.12 21.70
CA ARG A 337 6.62 -14.51 20.32
C ARG A 337 7.14 -13.47 19.34
N TRP A 338 6.85 -12.19 19.55
CA TRP A 338 7.29 -11.09 18.68
C TRP A 338 8.80 -10.78 18.75
N ARG A 339 9.56 -11.48 19.60
CA ARG A 339 11.04 -11.51 19.54
C ARG A 339 11.56 -12.51 18.50
N ASP A 340 10.73 -13.45 18.06
CA ASP A 340 11.11 -14.37 16.99
C ASP A 340 11.26 -13.60 15.67
N LYS A 341 12.48 -13.63 15.11
CA LYS A 341 12.81 -12.99 13.82
C LYS A 341 12.10 -13.61 12.62
N ASN A 342 11.50 -14.80 12.78
CA ASN A 342 10.83 -15.51 11.68
C ASN A 342 9.35 -15.14 11.53
N ILE A 343 8.74 -14.39 12.45
CA ILE A 343 7.30 -14.08 12.40
C ILE A 343 6.91 -13.42 11.08
N ILE A 344 7.50 -12.27 10.74
CA ILE A 344 7.18 -11.57 9.48
C ILE A 344 7.54 -12.41 8.25
N PRO A 345 8.74 -13.06 8.18
CA PRO A 345 9.03 -14.04 7.13
C PRO A 345 7.98 -15.16 6.97
N MET A 346 7.46 -15.71 8.05
CA MET A 346 6.40 -16.73 7.99
C MET A 346 5.11 -16.14 7.43
N GLN A 347 4.68 -14.99 7.94
CA GLN A 347 3.47 -14.31 7.49
C GLN A 347 3.51 -13.96 5.99
N ILE A 348 4.67 -13.54 5.46
CA ILE A 348 4.86 -13.32 4.02
C ILE A 348 4.73 -14.63 3.23
N ARG A 349 5.35 -15.72 3.70
CA ARG A 349 5.24 -17.03 3.01
C ARG A 349 3.81 -17.54 3.00
N ASP A 350 3.10 -17.43 4.12
CA ASP A 350 1.70 -17.86 4.19
C ASP A 350 0.82 -17.03 3.25
N ALA A 351 0.97 -15.71 3.25
CA ALA A 351 0.24 -14.85 2.33
C ALA A 351 0.49 -15.23 0.86
N ARG A 352 1.75 -15.49 0.48
CA ARG A 352 2.12 -15.94 -0.87
C ARG A 352 1.63 -17.34 -1.25
N SER A 353 1.18 -18.15 -0.29
CA SER A 353 0.60 -19.47 -0.58
C SER A 353 -0.82 -19.40 -1.14
N TYR A 354 -1.46 -18.23 -1.06
CA TYR A 354 -2.80 -17.97 -1.59
C TYR A 354 -2.72 -17.04 -2.81
N SER A 355 -3.17 -17.50 -3.96
CA SER A 355 -3.16 -16.71 -5.20
C SER A 355 -4.05 -15.47 -5.18
N THR A 356 -4.99 -15.40 -4.24
CA THR A 356 -5.91 -14.27 -4.03
C THR A 356 -5.40 -13.25 -3.02
N ILE A 357 -4.23 -13.51 -2.41
CA ILE A 357 -3.52 -12.54 -1.56
C ILE A 357 -2.37 -11.97 -2.37
N GLU A 358 -2.47 -10.71 -2.73
CA GLU A 358 -1.63 -10.10 -3.75
C GLU A 358 -0.59 -9.13 -3.16
N GLY A 359 -0.37 -9.18 -1.85
CA GLY A 359 0.68 -8.37 -1.23
C GLY A 359 0.54 -8.13 0.25
N GLN A 360 1.42 -7.28 0.78
CA GLN A 360 1.51 -6.94 2.20
C GLN A 360 1.67 -5.43 2.41
N VAL A 361 1.11 -4.94 3.53
CA VAL A 361 1.27 -3.56 3.97
C VAL A 361 1.72 -3.54 5.43
N TYR A 362 2.75 -2.76 5.74
CA TYR A 362 3.41 -2.77 7.06
C TYR A 362 3.02 -1.56 7.90
N PHE A 363 2.50 -1.79 9.09
CA PHE A 363 2.26 -0.70 10.06
C PHE A 363 3.40 -0.65 11.08
N SER A 364 4.29 0.37 11.08
CA SER A 364 4.32 1.52 10.19
C SER A 364 5.77 1.90 9.85
N SER A 365 5.96 2.92 9.06
CA SER A 365 7.27 3.40 8.56
C SER A 365 8.33 3.60 9.64
N LYS A 366 7.98 4.19 10.78
CA LYS A 366 8.89 4.41 11.91
C LYS A 366 9.53 3.12 12.43
N SER A 367 8.81 2.00 12.33
CA SER A 367 9.32 0.72 12.79
C SER A 367 10.50 0.23 11.96
N PHE A 368 10.53 0.53 10.66
CA PHE A 368 11.64 0.17 9.78
C PHE A 368 12.95 0.88 10.12
N LEU A 369 12.90 2.09 10.72
CA LEU A 369 14.12 2.86 11.05
C LEU A 369 15.06 2.11 12.01
N LYS A 370 14.53 1.18 12.80
CA LYS A 370 15.28 0.39 13.78
C LYS A 370 15.70 -0.99 13.30
N ASN A 371 15.38 -1.35 12.04
CA ASN A 371 15.58 -2.70 11.51
C ASN A 371 15.13 -3.80 12.50
N PRO A 372 13.86 -3.82 12.94
CA PRO A 372 13.40 -4.66 14.03
C PRO A 372 13.61 -6.13 13.67
N ASN A 373 14.22 -6.92 14.58
CA ASN A 373 14.56 -8.34 14.41
C ASN A 373 15.36 -8.67 13.12
N GLY A 374 15.98 -7.66 12.47
CA GLY A 374 16.66 -7.81 11.18
C GLY A 374 15.69 -8.00 10.00
N TRP A 375 14.46 -7.59 10.10
CA TRP A 375 13.45 -7.79 9.05
C TRP A 375 13.70 -6.97 7.79
N ASN A 376 14.26 -5.74 7.89
CA ASN A 376 14.67 -5.00 6.70
C ASN A 376 15.69 -5.77 5.87
N ASP A 377 16.69 -6.40 6.51
CA ASP A 377 17.70 -7.19 5.83
C ASP A 377 17.08 -8.44 5.20
N SER A 378 16.15 -9.08 5.91
CA SER A 378 15.40 -10.22 5.39
C SER A 378 14.56 -9.86 4.16
N LEU A 379 13.91 -8.68 4.14
CA LEU A 379 13.20 -8.20 2.97
C LEU A 379 14.18 -7.99 1.80
N ARG A 380 15.23 -7.19 1.99
CA ARG A 380 16.20 -6.84 0.93
C ARG A 380 16.93 -8.04 0.35
N GLN A 381 17.37 -8.97 1.20
CA GLN A 381 18.22 -10.09 0.79
C GLN A 381 17.45 -11.30 0.30
N ASN A 382 16.17 -11.44 0.75
CA ASN A 382 15.37 -12.64 0.47
C ASN A 382 14.04 -12.29 -0.19
N TYR A 383 13.05 -11.78 0.59
CA TYR A 383 11.66 -11.71 0.16
C TYR A 383 11.40 -10.67 -0.93
N TYR A 384 12.12 -9.54 -0.91
CA TYR A 384 11.97 -8.43 -1.86
C TYR A 384 13.27 -8.12 -2.60
N LYS A 385 14.11 -9.14 -2.76
CA LYS A 385 15.40 -9.04 -3.46
C LYS A 385 15.26 -8.55 -4.90
N TYR A 386 14.22 -9.02 -5.59
CA TYR A 386 13.87 -8.54 -6.92
C TYR A 386 12.67 -7.62 -6.85
N PRO A 387 12.58 -6.61 -7.73
CA PRO A 387 11.41 -5.77 -7.79
C PRO A 387 10.17 -6.58 -8.19
N ALA A 388 9.00 -6.12 -7.79
CA ALA A 388 7.73 -6.67 -8.22
C ALA A 388 6.87 -5.54 -8.79
N LEU A 389 6.13 -5.85 -9.86
CA LEU A 389 5.07 -5.01 -10.35
C LEU A 389 3.90 -5.01 -9.36
N ILE A 390 3.19 -3.90 -9.26
CA ILE A 390 1.92 -3.87 -8.55
C ILE A 390 0.88 -4.62 -9.40
N PRO A 391 0.05 -5.49 -8.82
CA PRO A 391 -0.97 -6.20 -9.56
C PRO A 391 -1.93 -5.22 -10.26
N PRO A 392 -2.21 -5.37 -11.57
CA PRO A 392 -3.18 -4.55 -12.27
C PRO A 392 -4.61 -4.86 -11.81
N MET A 393 -5.50 -3.87 -11.89
CA MET A 393 -6.92 -4.02 -11.56
C MET A 393 -7.75 -4.02 -12.86
N PRO A 394 -8.07 -5.19 -13.44
CA PRO A 394 -8.70 -5.27 -14.78
C PRO A 394 -10.07 -4.60 -14.86
N TRP A 395 -10.75 -4.43 -13.72
CA TRP A 395 -12.05 -3.72 -13.66
C TRP A 395 -11.90 -2.19 -13.68
N ILE A 396 -10.67 -1.65 -13.53
CA ILE A 396 -10.36 -0.23 -13.75
C ILE A 396 -9.85 -0.03 -15.16
N ASP A 397 -8.82 -0.80 -15.56
CA ASP A 397 -8.26 -0.81 -16.90
C ASP A 397 -7.56 -2.14 -17.18
N SER A 398 -7.72 -2.63 -18.41
CA SER A 398 -7.10 -3.88 -18.86
C SER A 398 -6.41 -3.74 -20.22
N ILE A 399 -6.31 -2.51 -20.75
CA ILE A 399 -5.74 -2.27 -22.09
C ILE A 399 -4.21 -2.11 -21.94
N PRO A 400 -3.42 -3.07 -22.46
CA PRO A 400 -1.96 -2.95 -22.39
C PRO A 400 -1.47 -1.71 -23.17
N PRO A 401 -0.50 -0.96 -22.62
CA PRO A 401 0.16 0.09 -23.36
C PRO A 401 1.00 -0.50 -24.51
N VAL A 402 1.42 0.34 -25.46
CA VAL A 402 2.31 -0.10 -26.53
C VAL A 402 3.71 -0.41 -26.00
N PRO A 403 4.48 -1.36 -26.57
CA PRO A 403 5.84 -1.61 -26.16
C PRO A 403 6.76 -0.40 -26.42
N PRO A 404 7.76 -0.15 -25.57
CA PRO A 404 8.78 0.86 -25.85
C PRO A 404 9.69 0.42 -27.00
N VAL A 405 10.32 1.40 -27.66
CA VAL A 405 11.32 1.14 -28.72
C VAL A 405 12.72 1.40 -28.16
N ILE A 406 13.56 0.36 -28.13
CA ILE A 406 14.98 0.53 -27.82
C ILE A 406 15.66 1.11 -29.06
N ASN A 407 16.14 2.36 -28.96
CA ASN A 407 16.79 3.06 -30.06
C ASN A 407 18.26 2.66 -30.17
N THR A 408 18.96 2.64 -29.06
CA THR A 408 20.38 2.26 -29.01
C THR A 408 20.69 1.51 -27.72
N ILE A 409 21.64 0.59 -27.83
CA ILE A 409 22.29 -0.04 -26.69
C ILE A 409 23.80 0.07 -26.91
N SER A 410 24.57 0.34 -25.87
CA SER A 410 26.05 0.43 -25.93
C SER A 410 26.67 -0.11 -24.66
N THR A 411 27.86 -0.65 -24.76
CA THR A 411 28.65 -1.07 -23.60
C THR A 411 29.75 -0.05 -23.33
N GLU A 412 29.99 0.24 -22.05
CA GLU A 412 30.97 1.22 -21.58
C GLU A 412 31.88 0.57 -20.52
N GLY A 413 33.22 0.82 -20.63
CA GLY A 413 34.20 0.24 -19.72
C GLY A 413 34.51 -1.23 -20.02
N ASN A 414 35.26 -1.86 -19.11
CA ASN A 414 35.68 -3.26 -19.20
C ASN A 414 35.33 -4.01 -17.91
N ALA A 415 35.26 -5.34 -17.99
CA ALA A 415 35.01 -6.17 -16.80
C ALA A 415 36.15 -5.98 -15.74
N PRO A 416 35.83 -6.01 -14.42
CA PRO A 416 34.50 -6.30 -13.85
C PRO A 416 33.53 -5.09 -13.76
N GLY A 417 33.94 -3.89 -14.15
CA GLY A 417 33.18 -2.66 -14.03
C GLY A 417 32.35 -2.28 -15.26
N GLN A 418 32.24 -3.15 -16.25
CA GLN A 418 31.54 -2.88 -17.50
C GLN A 418 30.06 -2.57 -17.26
N GLN A 419 29.53 -1.58 -17.98
CA GLN A 419 28.17 -1.13 -17.94
C GLN A 419 27.49 -1.26 -19.30
N VAL A 420 26.17 -1.36 -19.31
CA VAL A 420 25.34 -1.22 -20.50
C VAL A 420 24.50 0.05 -20.38
N ARG A 421 24.53 0.89 -21.43
CA ARG A 421 23.66 2.04 -21.59
C ARG A 421 22.53 1.67 -22.55
N ILE A 422 21.29 1.95 -22.16
CA ILE A 422 20.09 1.68 -22.92
C ILE A 422 19.38 3.00 -23.17
N SER A 423 19.19 3.38 -24.44
CA SER A 423 18.34 4.49 -24.84
C SER A 423 17.07 3.95 -25.48
N ALA A 424 15.92 4.36 -25.01
CA ALA A 424 14.63 3.96 -25.53
C ALA A 424 13.66 5.15 -25.60
N THR A 425 12.66 5.02 -26.47
CA THR A 425 11.54 5.96 -26.58
C THR A 425 10.21 5.24 -26.41
N TYR A 426 9.24 5.96 -25.89
CA TYR A 426 7.87 5.53 -25.72
C TYR A 426 6.94 6.62 -26.27
N ILE A 427 5.90 6.21 -27.00
CA ILE A 427 4.89 7.15 -27.52
C ILE A 427 3.70 7.11 -26.56
N ASP A 428 3.70 8.02 -25.60
CA ASP A 428 2.62 8.16 -24.62
C ASP A 428 1.66 9.30 -24.99
N LYS A 429 0.70 8.99 -25.84
CA LYS A 429 -0.31 9.98 -26.28
C LYS A 429 -1.23 10.43 -25.13
N GLU A 430 -1.41 9.59 -24.12
CA GLU A 430 -2.34 9.79 -23.02
C GLU A 430 -1.65 10.21 -21.72
N LYS A 431 -0.31 10.29 -21.72
CA LYS A 431 0.52 10.58 -20.55
C LYS A 431 0.27 9.62 -19.37
N ARG A 432 0.18 8.34 -19.70
CA ARG A 432 -0.14 7.28 -18.75
C ARG A 432 1.07 6.42 -18.36
N LEU A 433 2.26 6.67 -18.92
CA LEU A 433 3.46 5.93 -18.58
C LEU A 433 3.89 6.19 -17.14
N ARG A 434 3.99 5.14 -16.35
CA ARG A 434 4.48 5.19 -14.96
C ARG A 434 5.96 4.84 -14.88
N GLN A 435 6.36 3.75 -15.51
CA GLN A 435 7.72 3.21 -15.43
C GLN A 435 8.02 2.26 -16.59
N PHE A 436 9.31 2.00 -16.78
CA PHE A 436 9.79 0.92 -17.63
C PHE A 436 10.19 -0.28 -16.77
N ALA A 437 9.91 -1.50 -17.24
CA ALA A 437 10.42 -2.71 -16.63
C ALA A 437 11.49 -3.32 -17.55
N LEU A 438 12.67 -3.56 -16.99
CA LEU A 438 13.82 -4.13 -17.70
C LEU A 438 13.89 -5.63 -17.46
N TYR A 439 14.01 -6.38 -18.54
CA TYR A 439 14.20 -7.83 -18.53
C TYR A 439 15.53 -8.21 -19.19
N ALA A 440 16.11 -9.30 -18.73
CA ALA A 440 17.33 -9.87 -19.31
C ALA A 440 17.21 -11.40 -19.35
N PHE A 441 17.63 -12.00 -20.47
CA PHE A 441 17.50 -13.43 -20.76
C PHE A 441 18.83 -13.97 -21.24
N SER A 442 19.16 -15.20 -20.86
CA SER A 442 20.35 -15.93 -21.33
C SER A 442 20.07 -16.79 -22.56
N SER A 443 18.82 -16.86 -23.04
CA SER A 443 18.40 -17.59 -24.24
C SER A 443 17.13 -16.97 -24.81
N LEU A 444 16.97 -17.03 -26.14
CA LEU A 444 15.71 -16.68 -26.83
C LEU A 444 14.57 -17.68 -26.56
N GLU A 445 14.89 -18.90 -26.16
CA GLU A 445 13.89 -19.93 -25.84
C GLU A 445 13.18 -19.68 -24.52
N ASP A 446 13.73 -18.83 -23.64
CA ASP A 446 13.19 -18.55 -22.31
C ASP A 446 12.94 -17.03 -22.12
N THR A 447 12.14 -16.46 -23.02
CA THR A 447 11.78 -15.03 -23.01
C THR A 447 10.36 -14.75 -22.48
N ASP A 448 9.68 -15.77 -21.95
CA ASP A 448 8.37 -15.59 -21.32
C ASP A 448 8.50 -14.74 -20.04
N ILE A 449 7.81 -13.60 -20.04
CA ILE A 449 7.75 -12.67 -18.91
C ILE A 449 6.50 -12.85 -18.04
N SER A 450 5.57 -13.75 -18.36
CA SER A 450 4.27 -13.88 -17.69
C SER A 450 4.40 -14.03 -16.16
N ASN A 451 5.37 -14.79 -15.70
CA ASN A 451 5.65 -15.03 -14.28
C ASN A 451 7.06 -14.60 -13.85
N ARG A 452 7.80 -13.93 -14.72
CA ARG A 452 9.18 -13.53 -14.46
C ARG A 452 9.21 -12.15 -13.83
N PRO A 453 9.78 -11.97 -12.62
CA PRO A 453 10.02 -10.65 -12.07
C PRO A 453 10.93 -9.84 -12.98
N PRO A 454 10.70 -8.53 -13.15
CA PRO A 454 11.64 -7.68 -13.87
C PRO A 454 12.98 -7.61 -13.13
N LEU A 455 14.06 -7.45 -13.86
CA LEU A 455 15.39 -7.21 -13.29
C LEU A 455 15.44 -5.85 -12.59
N LYS A 456 14.79 -4.85 -13.20
CA LYS A 456 14.73 -3.48 -12.69
C LYS A 456 13.44 -2.79 -13.11
N LEU A 457 12.88 -1.99 -12.20
CA LEU A 457 11.83 -1.01 -12.50
C LEU A 457 12.49 0.37 -12.54
N ILE A 458 12.22 1.14 -13.58
CA ILE A 458 12.83 2.45 -13.84
C ILE A 458 11.68 3.47 -13.98
N PRO A 459 11.50 4.37 -12.99
CA PRO A 459 10.45 5.39 -13.05
C PRO A 459 10.58 6.25 -14.31
N ALA A 460 9.47 6.48 -15.00
CA ALA A 460 9.45 7.35 -16.15
C ALA A 460 9.42 8.81 -15.71
N VAL A 461 10.41 9.58 -16.12
CA VAL A 461 10.45 11.04 -15.93
C VAL A 461 10.09 11.78 -17.23
N SER A 462 10.05 11.07 -18.35
CA SER A 462 9.65 11.53 -19.68
C SER A 462 9.35 10.32 -20.57
N ASP A 463 8.92 10.58 -21.80
CA ASP A 463 8.68 9.57 -22.84
C ASP A 463 9.97 8.95 -23.40
N SER A 464 11.12 9.29 -22.85
CA SER A 464 12.42 8.76 -23.23
C SER A 464 13.16 8.19 -22.02
N LEU A 465 13.86 7.10 -22.24
CA LEU A 465 14.74 6.44 -21.28
C LEU A 465 16.18 6.60 -21.74
N ASP A 466 17.06 7.05 -20.84
CA ASP A 466 18.51 6.90 -20.92
C ASP A 466 18.99 6.30 -19.60
N TYR A 467 19.32 5.02 -19.60
CA TYR A 467 19.60 4.27 -18.40
C TYR A 467 20.90 3.49 -18.49
N VAL A 468 21.69 3.56 -17.42
CA VAL A 468 22.97 2.84 -17.31
C VAL A 468 22.88 1.78 -16.22
N LEU A 469 23.22 0.56 -16.56
CA LEU A 469 23.18 -0.60 -15.66
C LEU A 469 24.54 -1.29 -15.64
N ALA A 470 25.01 -1.67 -14.45
CA ALA A 470 26.19 -2.52 -14.32
C ALA A 470 25.92 -3.92 -14.89
N LEU A 471 26.73 -4.40 -15.79
CA LEU A 471 26.61 -5.74 -16.41
C LEU A 471 26.69 -6.87 -15.38
N SER A 472 27.34 -6.64 -14.23
CA SER A 472 27.39 -7.59 -13.11
C SER A 472 26.02 -7.91 -12.50
N LEU A 473 25.00 -7.07 -12.75
CA LEU A 473 23.62 -7.29 -12.29
C LEU A 473 22.82 -8.18 -13.25
N LEU A 474 23.31 -8.39 -14.46
CA LEU A 474 22.69 -9.22 -15.48
C LEU A 474 23.02 -10.72 -15.27
N PRO A 475 22.24 -11.65 -15.84
CA PRO A 475 22.59 -13.07 -15.84
C PRO A 475 24.01 -13.29 -16.38
N GLN A 476 24.82 -14.01 -15.60
CA GLN A 476 26.22 -14.26 -15.96
C GLN A 476 26.45 -15.64 -16.60
N SER A 477 25.41 -16.43 -16.78
CA SER A 477 25.44 -17.75 -17.41
C SER A 477 25.39 -17.63 -18.93
N GLY A 478 26.31 -18.32 -19.63
CA GLY A 478 26.34 -18.35 -21.09
C GLY A 478 27.17 -17.24 -21.73
N ASN A 479 27.19 -17.26 -23.07
CA ASN A 479 27.88 -16.30 -23.92
C ASN A 479 26.96 -15.32 -24.63
N GLU A 480 25.65 -15.47 -24.45
CA GLU A 480 24.62 -14.61 -25.03
C GLU A 480 23.75 -14.02 -23.92
N LEU A 481 23.33 -12.78 -24.15
CA LEU A 481 22.40 -12.06 -23.27
C LEU A 481 21.44 -11.25 -24.13
N TYR A 482 20.18 -11.33 -23.82
CA TYR A 482 19.11 -10.60 -24.50
C TYR A 482 18.45 -9.63 -23.53
N ILE A 483 18.33 -8.37 -23.94
CA ILE A 483 17.76 -7.29 -23.14
C ILE A 483 16.48 -6.80 -23.79
N GLY A 484 15.41 -6.68 -23.02
CA GLY A 484 14.14 -6.12 -23.43
C GLY A 484 13.52 -5.21 -22.39
N LEU A 485 12.62 -4.37 -22.83
CA LEU A 485 11.86 -3.43 -22.01
C LEU A 485 10.36 -3.64 -22.20
N THR A 486 9.59 -3.41 -21.15
CA THR A 486 8.15 -3.18 -21.22
C THR A 486 7.82 -1.80 -20.68
N ALA A 487 6.69 -1.23 -21.08
CA ALA A 487 6.09 -0.06 -20.48
C ALA A 487 5.03 -0.50 -19.46
N VAL A 488 4.99 0.16 -18.33
CA VAL A 488 3.96 -0.05 -17.30
C VAL A 488 3.21 1.27 -17.09
N ASP A 489 1.91 1.24 -17.23
CA ASP A 489 1.07 2.45 -17.14
C ASP A 489 0.66 2.79 -15.69
N ILE A 490 -0.10 3.87 -15.53
CA ILE A 490 -0.61 4.35 -14.23
C ILE A 490 -1.57 3.35 -13.55
N ASN A 491 -2.15 2.40 -14.29
CA ASN A 491 -3.00 1.34 -13.76
C ASN A 491 -2.25 0.01 -13.55
N ASN A 492 -0.91 0.04 -13.68
CA ASN A 492 0.00 -1.12 -13.57
C ASN A 492 -0.21 -2.17 -14.67
N VAL A 493 -0.86 -1.81 -15.77
CA VAL A 493 -0.94 -2.68 -16.93
C VAL A 493 0.39 -2.64 -17.67
N GLU A 494 0.97 -3.81 -17.92
CA GLU A 494 2.25 -3.97 -18.58
C GLU A 494 2.07 -4.24 -20.07
N SER A 495 2.91 -3.62 -20.89
CA SER A 495 2.95 -3.88 -22.34
C SER A 495 3.56 -5.23 -22.68
N GLU A 496 3.43 -5.62 -23.94
CA GLU A 496 4.30 -6.63 -24.53
C GLU A 496 5.76 -6.20 -24.47
N LEU A 497 6.66 -7.19 -24.60
CA LEU A 497 8.09 -6.97 -24.58
C LEU A 497 8.53 -6.23 -25.86
N SER A 498 9.46 -5.29 -25.73
CA SER A 498 10.14 -4.65 -26.87
C SER A 498 10.91 -5.67 -27.72
N ILE A 499 11.33 -5.28 -28.91
CA ILE A 499 12.29 -6.06 -29.69
C ILE A 499 13.56 -6.21 -28.83
N LEU A 500 14.02 -7.48 -28.70
CA LEU A 500 15.18 -7.80 -27.89
C LEU A 500 16.49 -7.33 -28.53
N GLN A 501 17.39 -6.84 -27.70
CA GLN A 501 18.76 -6.47 -28.09
C GLN A 501 19.73 -7.52 -27.58
N LYS A 502 20.59 -8.03 -28.48
CA LYS A 502 21.55 -9.09 -28.19
C LYS A 502 22.91 -8.51 -27.80
N LEU A 503 23.50 -9.06 -26.74
CA LEU A 503 24.92 -8.92 -26.41
C LEU A 503 25.56 -10.29 -26.44
N GLU A 504 26.82 -10.36 -26.86
CA GLU A 504 27.66 -11.57 -26.84
C GLU A 504 28.93 -11.33 -26.03
N ARG A 505 29.45 -12.35 -25.39
CA ARG A 505 30.78 -12.28 -24.79
C ARG A 505 31.82 -12.24 -25.88
N ALA A 506 32.71 -11.26 -25.81
CA ALA A 506 33.89 -11.22 -26.68
C ALA A 506 34.70 -12.50 -26.49
N ASN A 507 35.19 -13.10 -27.59
CA ASN A 507 35.97 -14.33 -27.58
C ASN A 507 37.08 -14.28 -26.54
N ASP A 508 37.07 -15.21 -25.58
CA ASP A 508 38.04 -15.37 -24.48
C ASP A 508 38.17 -14.17 -23.50
N LYS A 509 37.25 -13.21 -23.52
CA LYS A 509 37.24 -12.06 -22.61
C LYS A 509 36.01 -12.10 -21.68
N ALA A 510 36.17 -11.46 -20.55
CA ALA A 510 35.04 -11.25 -19.61
C ALA A 510 34.08 -10.16 -20.09
N ASP A 511 34.40 -9.45 -21.16
CA ASP A 511 33.65 -8.31 -21.67
C ASP A 511 32.48 -8.74 -22.57
N TRP A 512 31.44 -7.96 -22.57
CA TRP A 512 30.26 -8.11 -23.41
C TRP A 512 30.27 -7.09 -24.56
N GLU A 513 29.91 -7.51 -25.76
CA GLU A 513 29.82 -6.69 -26.96
C GLU A 513 28.41 -6.77 -27.56
N ILE A 514 27.99 -5.72 -28.25
CA ILE A 514 26.71 -5.68 -28.91
C ILE A 514 26.80 -6.37 -30.25
N VAL A 515 25.81 -7.22 -30.51
CA VAL A 515 25.62 -7.84 -31.82
C VAL A 515 24.65 -6.97 -32.62
N LYS A 516 25.14 -6.43 -33.75
CA LYS A 516 24.32 -5.62 -34.67
C LYS A 516 23.39 -6.50 -35.49
#